data_69e75906d743fce3d22e69853d6ca6cc
#
_entry.id   69e75906d743fce3d22e69853d6ca6cc
#
_cell.length_a   1.000
_cell.length_b   1.000
_cell.length_c   1.000
_cell.angle_alpha   90.00
_cell.angle_beta   90.00
_cell.angle_gamma   90.00
#
_symmetry.space_group_name_H-M   'P 1'
#
loop_
_entity.id
_entity.type
_entity.pdbx_description
1 polymer ?
#
loop_
_entity_poly.entity_id
_entity_poly.type
_entity_poly.pdbx_seq_one_letter_code
_entity_poly.pdbx_strand_id
1 'polypeptide(L)'
;DGSMIITEALVRAGADIFVGYPITPSNRFYAYGQKRFPSFYPAPDEISVLQWMAGAAATGKIPVTATAFPGLALMVESLNMAYAMELPMVLVITQRLGPSTGSATIGAQGDLGIVNGIISGFPIPTFCPSSFEDCWTLSYKAVETAVKLRTPVILLTSKEMVMTSKSF
;
A
#
# COMPACT_ATOMS: atom_id res chain seq x y z
N ASP A 1 10.03 -2.27 13.54
CA ASP A 1 9.08 -1.18 13.30
C ASP A 1 7.85 -1.67 12.53
N GLY A 2 6.82 -0.83 12.42
CA GLY A 2 5.58 -1.19 11.75
C GLY A 2 5.78 -1.58 10.27
N SER A 3 6.71 -0.95 9.57
CA SER A 3 7.01 -1.30 8.17
C SER A 3 7.51 -2.73 8.04
N MET A 4 8.34 -3.20 8.95
CA MET A 4 8.83 -4.59 8.95
C MET A 4 7.70 -5.58 9.20
N ILE A 5 6.86 -5.28 10.20
CA ILE A 5 5.73 -6.16 10.59
C ILE A 5 4.75 -6.29 9.43
N ILE A 6 4.36 -5.17 8.83
CA ILE A 6 3.45 -5.14 7.67
C ILE A 6 4.06 -5.90 6.50
N THR A 7 5.33 -5.63 6.15
CA THR A 7 6.01 -6.31 5.04
C THR A 7 6.04 -7.83 5.23
N GLU A 8 6.43 -8.29 6.43
CA GLU A 8 6.49 -9.72 6.75
C GLU A 8 5.11 -10.37 6.72
N ALA A 9 4.09 -9.70 7.27
CA ALA A 9 2.72 -10.21 7.26
C ALA A 9 2.15 -10.33 5.84
N LEU A 10 2.38 -9.33 4.98
CA LEU A 10 1.95 -9.36 3.57
C LEU A 10 2.59 -10.54 2.82
N VAL A 11 3.90 -10.74 2.96
CA VAL A 11 4.61 -11.88 2.33
C VAL A 11 4.07 -13.21 2.84
N ARG A 12 3.86 -13.36 4.15
CA ARG A 12 3.32 -14.61 4.72
C ARG A 12 1.85 -14.85 4.39
N ALA A 13 1.10 -13.80 4.11
CA ALA A 13 -0.27 -13.92 3.62
C ALA A 13 -0.35 -14.36 2.14
N GLY A 14 0.79 -14.42 1.45
CA GLY A 14 0.88 -14.89 0.07
C GLY A 14 1.09 -13.80 -0.98
N ALA A 15 1.43 -12.58 -0.57
CA ALA A 15 1.80 -11.56 -1.55
C ALA A 15 3.14 -11.92 -2.23
N ASP A 16 3.16 -11.87 -3.57
CA ASP A 16 4.25 -12.40 -4.40
C ASP A 16 5.24 -11.34 -4.85
N ILE A 17 4.75 -10.15 -5.10
CA ILE A 17 5.48 -9.10 -5.82
C ILE A 17 5.39 -7.79 -5.08
N PHE A 18 6.52 -7.12 -4.91
CA PHE A 18 6.54 -5.71 -4.53
C PHE A 18 6.94 -4.88 -5.75
N VAL A 19 6.08 -3.95 -6.13
CA VAL A 19 6.38 -2.94 -7.15
C VAL A 19 6.44 -1.59 -6.45
N GLY A 20 7.55 -0.87 -6.56
CA GLY A 20 7.70 0.35 -5.78
C GLY A 20 8.47 1.46 -6.45
N TYR A 21 8.12 2.68 -6.03
CA TYR A 21 8.88 3.90 -6.23
C TYR A 21 9.15 4.52 -4.85
N PRO A 22 10.40 4.91 -4.52
CA PRO A 22 10.74 5.36 -3.19
C PRO A 22 10.12 6.73 -2.88
N ILE A 23 9.36 6.79 -1.79
CA ILE A 23 8.75 8.03 -1.29
C ILE A 23 8.73 8.04 0.25
N THR A 24 9.05 9.17 0.86
CA THR A 24 8.98 9.34 2.32
C THR A 24 7.52 9.55 2.75
N PRO A 25 7.04 8.89 3.83
CA PRO A 25 7.76 8.03 4.78
C PRO A 25 7.74 6.52 4.46
N SER A 26 7.37 6.12 3.25
CA SER A 26 7.25 4.71 2.85
C SER A 26 8.59 4.05 2.45
N ASN A 27 9.71 4.76 2.55
CA ASN A 27 11.05 4.27 2.13
C ASN A 27 11.46 2.95 2.79
N ARG A 28 11.03 2.69 4.03
CA ARG A 28 11.33 1.43 4.71
C ARG A 28 10.64 0.24 4.07
N PHE A 29 9.41 0.41 3.58
CA PHE A 29 8.71 -0.64 2.81
C PHE A 29 9.47 -1.00 1.54
N TYR A 30 10.01 0.00 0.83
CA TYR A 30 10.83 -0.23 -0.35
C TYR A 30 12.07 -1.06 -0.01
N ALA A 31 12.80 -0.69 1.04
CA ALA A 31 14.01 -1.39 1.47
C ALA A 31 13.73 -2.81 2.01
N TYR A 32 12.61 -2.99 2.74
CA TYR A 32 12.22 -4.31 3.23
C TYR A 32 11.60 -5.16 2.13
N GLY A 33 10.82 -4.57 1.24
CA GLY A 33 10.23 -5.23 0.08
C GLY A 33 11.29 -5.90 -0.80
N GLN A 34 12.37 -5.16 -1.09
CA GLN A 34 13.50 -5.71 -1.84
C GLN A 34 14.13 -6.96 -1.22
N LYS A 35 14.09 -7.07 0.11
CA LYS A 35 14.70 -8.19 0.84
C LYS A 35 13.76 -9.37 1.06
N ARG A 36 12.45 -9.13 1.09
CA ARG A 36 11.47 -10.09 1.62
C ARG A 36 10.51 -10.65 0.59
N PHE A 37 10.11 -9.88 -0.41
CA PHE A 37 9.21 -10.38 -1.45
C PHE A 37 9.93 -11.32 -2.41
N PRO A 38 9.26 -12.38 -2.90
CA PRO A 38 9.81 -13.27 -3.92
C PRO A 38 10.26 -12.55 -5.18
N SER A 39 9.55 -11.48 -5.55
CA SER A 39 9.91 -10.62 -6.68
C SER A 39 9.80 -9.15 -6.28
N PHE A 40 10.75 -8.34 -6.76
CA PHE A 40 10.82 -6.92 -6.50
C PHE A 40 11.12 -6.16 -7.79
N TYR A 41 10.29 -5.15 -8.09
CA TYR A 41 10.41 -4.34 -9.30
C TYR A 41 10.45 -2.85 -8.96
N PRO A 42 11.60 -2.18 -9.17
CA PRO A 42 11.68 -0.73 -9.06
C PRO A 42 11.04 -0.09 -10.29
N ALA A 43 9.99 0.69 -10.09
CA ALA A 43 9.34 1.44 -11.15
C ALA A 43 9.91 2.87 -11.24
N PRO A 44 9.81 3.53 -12.40
CA PRO A 44 10.34 4.88 -12.59
C PRO A 44 9.49 5.98 -11.92
N ASP A 45 8.21 5.71 -11.66
CA ASP A 45 7.25 6.63 -11.03
C ASP A 45 6.03 5.85 -10.50
N GLU A 46 5.15 6.54 -9.78
CA GLU A 46 3.97 5.93 -9.17
C GLU A 46 2.90 5.52 -10.18
N ILE A 47 2.80 6.19 -11.32
CA ILE A 47 1.87 5.80 -12.40
C ILE A 47 2.27 4.42 -12.91
N SER A 48 3.54 4.24 -13.22
CA SER A 48 4.12 2.97 -13.67
C SER A 48 3.99 1.87 -12.60
N VAL A 49 4.15 2.22 -11.31
CA VAL A 49 3.96 1.26 -10.20
C VAL A 49 2.61 0.56 -10.34
N LEU A 50 1.53 1.33 -10.43
CA LEU A 50 0.20 0.71 -10.40
C LEU A 50 -0.14 -0.02 -11.70
N GLN A 51 0.35 0.47 -12.84
CA GLN A 51 0.18 -0.22 -14.13
C GLN A 51 0.91 -1.58 -14.13
N TRP A 52 2.12 -1.63 -13.58
CA TRP A 52 2.86 -2.91 -13.47
C TRP A 52 2.19 -3.86 -12.47
N MET A 53 1.65 -3.32 -11.37
CA MET A 53 0.84 -4.11 -10.44
C MET A 53 -0.39 -4.70 -11.13
N ALA A 54 -1.09 -3.90 -11.94
CA ALA A 54 -2.25 -4.39 -12.69
C ALA A 54 -1.88 -5.54 -13.64
N GLY A 55 -0.77 -5.41 -14.35
CA GLY A 55 -0.23 -6.48 -15.19
C GLY A 55 0.12 -7.75 -14.39
N ALA A 56 0.77 -7.59 -13.24
CA ALA A 56 1.09 -8.72 -12.37
C ALA A 56 -0.18 -9.40 -11.83
N ALA A 57 -1.16 -8.62 -11.37
CA ALA A 57 -2.43 -9.16 -10.86
C ALA A 57 -3.22 -9.91 -11.94
N ALA A 58 -3.20 -9.42 -13.18
CA ALA A 58 -3.83 -10.09 -14.32
C ALA A 58 -3.21 -11.45 -14.63
N THR A 59 -1.96 -11.71 -14.21
CA THR A 59 -1.30 -13.03 -14.33
C THR A 59 -1.53 -13.95 -13.12
N GLY A 60 -2.39 -13.56 -12.18
CA GLY A 60 -2.70 -14.33 -10.98
C GLY A 60 -1.72 -14.12 -9.82
N LYS A 61 -0.89 -13.09 -9.88
CA LYS A 61 -0.01 -12.69 -8.77
C LYS A 61 -0.72 -11.75 -7.82
N ILE A 62 -0.18 -11.60 -6.61
CA ILE A 62 -0.70 -10.69 -5.60
C ILE A 62 0.34 -9.59 -5.38
N PRO A 63 0.27 -8.49 -6.14
CA PRO A 63 1.22 -7.39 -6.02
C PRO A 63 0.89 -6.47 -4.86
N VAL A 64 1.96 -5.89 -4.30
CA VAL A 64 1.92 -4.91 -3.22
C VAL A 64 2.74 -3.69 -3.62
N THR A 65 2.30 -2.53 -3.18
CA THR A 65 3.11 -1.30 -3.17
C THR A 65 2.97 -0.56 -1.84
N ALA A 66 3.88 0.38 -1.61
CA ALA A 66 3.77 1.32 -0.50
C ALA A 66 4.09 2.74 -0.98
N THR A 67 3.19 3.68 -0.68
CA THR A 67 3.32 5.07 -1.10
C THR A 67 2.76 6.04 -0.03
N ALA A 68 2.71 7.33 -0.36
CA ALA A 68 2.07 8.38 0.42
C ALA A 68 1.13 9.18 -0.49
N PHE A 69 0.43 10.20 0.05
CA PHE A 69 -0.55 10.98 -0.69
C PHE A 69 -0.15 11.36 -2.12
N PRO A 70 1.04 11.93 -2.38
CA PRO A 70 1.36 12.38 -3.75
C PRO A 70 1.37 11.22 -4.74
N GLY A 71 1.94 10.08 -4.35
CA GLY A 71 1.96 8.89 -5.20
C GLY A 71 0.58 8.27 -5.37
N LEU A 72 -0.23 8.21 -4.31
CA LEU A 72 -1.61 7.74 -4.40
C LEU A 72 -2.44 8.60 -5.37
N ALA A 73 -2.25 9.92 -5.32
CA ALA A 73 -2.93 10.85 -6.23
C ALA A 73 -2.57 10.60 -7.71
N LEU A 74 -1.32 10.23 -8.01
CA LEU A 74 -0.89 9.84 -9.35
C LEU A 74 -1.44 8.48 -9.79
N MET A 75 -1.81 7.62 -8.86
CA MET A 75 -2.33 6.27 -9.11
C MET A 75 -3.85 6.23 -9.38
N VAL A 76 -4.58 7.33 -9.19
CA VAL A 76 -6.06 7.34 -9.18
C VAL A 76 -6.66 6.64 -10.41
N GLU A 77 -6.25 7.02 -11.61
CA GLU A 77 -6.81 6.44 -12.85
C GLU A 77 -6.54 4.93 -12.95
N SER A 78 -5.28 4.53 -12.76
CA SER A 78 -4.90 3.12 -12.83
C SER A 78 -5.54 2.28 -11.71
N LEU A 79 -5.83 2.88 -10.55
CA LEU A 79 -6.53 2.21 -9.46
C LEU A 79 -8.01 1.98 -9.78
N ASN A 80 -8.66 2.96 -10.41
CA ASN A 80 -10.04 2.81 -10.92
C ASN A 80 -10.12 1.71 -11.99
N MET A 81 -9.15 1.69 -12.90
CA MET A 81 -9.03 0.61 -13.90
C MET A 81 -8.86 -0.76 -13.22
N ALA A 82 -7.94 -0.88 -12.26
CA ALA A 82 -7.70 -2.13 -11.54
C ALA A 82 -8.95 -2.60 -10.76
N TYR A 83 -9.70 -1.66 -10.17
CA TYR A 83 -10.97 -1.95 -9.51
C TYR A 83 -12.01 -2.50 -10.51
N ALA A 84 -12.19 -1.82 -11.65
CA ALA A 84 -13.14 -2.26 -12.69
C ALA A 84 -12.76 -3.62 -13.32
N MET A 85 -11.47 -3.93 -13.39
CA MET A 85 -10.93 -5.21 -13.87
C MET A 85 -10.92 -6.31 -12.81
N GLU A 86 -11.37 -6.03 -11.58
CA GLU A 86 -11.38 -6.97 -10.44
C GLU A 86 -9.98 -7.56 -10.14
N LEU A 87 -8.95 -6.72 -10.14
CA LEU A 87 -7.56 -7.13 -9.94
C LEU A 87 -7.19 -7.07 -8.45
N PRO A 88 -6.86 -8.21 -7.81
CA PRO A 88 -6.42 -8.23 -6.42
C PRO A 88 -5.06 -7.61 -6.25
N MET A 89 -4.95 -6.63 -5.36
CA MET A 89 -3.69 -5.99 -4.99
C MET A 89 -3.79 -5.28 -3.63
N VAL A 90 -2.66 -5.01 -3.00
CA VAL A 90 -2.64 -4.25 -1.73
C VAL A 90 -1.79 -2.99 -1.88
N LEU A 91 -2.36 -1.85 -1.51
CA LEU A 91 -1.67 -0.57 -1.45
C LEU A 91 -1.49 -0.15 0.01
N VAL A 92 -0.26 -0.06 0.47
CA VAL A 92 0.07 0.49 1.79
C VAL A 92 0.26 1.99 1.65
N ILE A 93 -0.62 2.76 2.29
CA ILE A 93 -0.56 4.23 2.28
C ILE A 93 -0.03 4.72 3.61
N THR A 94 1.10 5.40 3.57
CA THR A 94 1.68 6.02 4.76
C THR A 94 1.36 7.51 4.76
N GLN A 95 0.40 7.90 5.57
CA GLN A 95 -0.11 9.25 5.63
C GLN A 95 0.97 10.25 6.05
N ARG A 96 0.98 11.41 5.41
CA ARG A 96 1.83 12.55 5.74
C ARG A 96 1.10 13.87 5.54
N LEU A 97 1.67 14.96 6.10
CA LEU A 97 1.08 16.29 6.00
C LEU A 97 1.05 16.76 4.54
N GLY A 98 -0.16 17.07 4.05
CA GLY A 98 -0.44 17.76 2.79
C GLY A 98 -0.64 19.26 2.97
N PRO A 99 -1.19 19.97 1.98
CA PRO A 99 -1.62 19.47 0.67
C PRO A 99 -0.47 19.21 -0.30
N SER A 100 -0.76 18.59 -1.45
CA SER A 100 0.22 18.25 -2.50
C SER A 100 1.40 17.43 -1.94
N THR A 101 2.62 17.73 -2.33
CA THR A 101 3.82 17.13 -1.77
C THR A 101 3.93 17.33 -0.26
N GLY A 102 3.43 18.42 0.26
CA GLY A 102 3.36 18.73 1.68
C GLY A 102 4.68 18.65 2.41
N SER A 103 4.68 18.10 3.60
CA SER A 103 5.89 17.85 4.39
C SER A 103 6.09 16.36 4.61
N ALA A 104 7.12 15.81 3.98
CA ALA A 104 7.42 14.37 4.02
C ALA A 104 7.77 13.85 5.42
N THR A 105 8.19 14.73 6.33
CA THR A 105 8.64 14.38 7.68
C THR A 105 7.58 14.59 8.76
N ILE A 106 6.46 15.21 8.42
CA ILE A 106 5.37 15.46 9.37
C ILE A 106 4.22 14.51 9.08
N GLY A 107 3.81 13.73 10.09
CA GLY A 107 2.64 12.87 10.02
C GLY A 107 1.35 13.68 10.09
N ALA A 108 0.33 13.19 9.40
CA ALA A 108 -1.02 13.75 9.43
C ALA A 108 -2.01 12.66 8.96
N GLN A 109 -3.31 12.92 9.12
CA GLN A 109 -4.38 12.03 8.66
C GLN A 109 -5.22 12.69 7.55
N GLY A 110 -4.57 13.42 6.65
CA GLY A 110 -5.21 14.13 5.55
C GLY A 110 -5.68 13.26 4.39
N ASP A 111 -5.18 12.02 4.30
CA ASP A 111 -5.41 11.13 3.16
C ASP A 111 -6.77 10.41 3.23
N LEU A 112 -7.49 10.50 4.34
CA LEU A 112 -8.83 9.91 4.52
C LEU A 112 -9.82 10.39 3.45
N GLY A 113 -9.76 11.67 3.10
CA GLY A 113 -10.64 12.25 2.08
C GLY A 113 -10.44 11.64 0.70
N ILE A 114 -9.19 11.48 0.26
CA ILE A 114 -8.90 10.86 -1.04
C ILE A 114 -9.22 9.37 -1.03
N VAL A 115 -8.86 8.66 0.02
CA VAL A 115 -9.12 7.21 0.12
C VAL A 115 -10.62 6.93 0.07
N ASN A 116 -11.44 7.72 0.74
CA ASN A 116 -12.90 7.54 0.75
C ASN A 116 -13.55 7.75 -0.62
N GLY A 117 -12.99 8.61 -1.46
CA GLY A 117 -13.56 8.96 -2.77
C GLY A 117 -12.77 8.48 -3.98
N ILE A 118 -11.72 7.68 -3.78
CA ILE A 118 -10.75 7.39 -4.84
C ILE A 118 -11.32 6.55 -6.00
N ILE A 119 -12.33 5.70 -5.74
CA ILE A 119 -13.00 4.85 -6.74
C ILE A 119 -14.33 5.47 -7.15
N SER A 120 -14.32 6.68 -7.65
CA SER A 120 -15.48 7.31 -8.32
C SER A 120 -16.83 7.05 -7.64
N GLY A 121 -16.88 7.09 -6.31
CA GLY A 121 -18.09 6.87 -5.52
C GLY A 121 -18.35 5.41 -5.08
N PHE A 122 -17.52 4.47 -5.47
CA PHE A 122 -17.59 3.09 -4.95
C PHE A 122 -16.65 2.92 -3.74
N PRO A 123 -17.01 2.07 -2.77
CA PRO A 123 -16.14 1.80 -1.64
C PRO A 123 -14.96 0.93 -2.04
N ILE A 124 -13.77 1.27 -1.54
CA ILE A 124 -12.60 0.41 -1.59
C ILE A 124 -12.35 -0.14 -0.18
N PRO A 125 -12.16 -1.45 0.02
CA PRO A 125 -11.83 -1.99 1.32
C PRO A 125 -10.57 -1.34 1.88
N THR A 126 -10.67 -0.75 3.07
CA THR A 126 -9.57 -0.02 3.71
C THR A 126 -9.43 -0.47 5.15
N PHE A 127 -8.23 -0.87 5.53
CA PHE A 127 -7.87 -1.25 6.90
C PHE A 127 -6.91 -0.22 7.49
N CYS A 128 -7.15 0.17 8.75
CA CYS A 128 -6.34 1.17 9.45
C CYS A 128 -5.73 0.54 10.72
N PRO A 129 -4.48 0.07 10.69
CA PRO A 129 -3.83 -0.47 11.89
C PRO A 129 -3.61 0.64 12.93
N SER A 130 -3.91 0.34 14.19
CA SER A 130 -3.74 1.22 15.34
C SER A 130 -2.69 0.72 16.35
N SER A 131 -2.25 -0.53 16.19
CA SER A 131 -1.23 -1.16 17.02
C SER A 131 -0.26 -1.99 16.16
N PHE A 132 0.83 -2.49 16.76
CA PHE A 132 1.74 -3.42 16.06
C PHE A 132 1.08 -4.78 15.78
N GLU A 133 0.18 -5.20 16.66
CA GLU A 133 -0.65 -6.39 16.46
C GLU A 133 -1.59 -6.21 15.26
N ASP A 134 -2.19 -5.02 15.12
CA ASP A 134 -3.01 -4.67 13.96
C ASP A 134 -2.16 -4.65 12.67
N CYS A 135 -0.91 -4.16 12.74
CA CYS A 135 -0.02 -4.18 11.58
C CYS A 135 0.14 -5.60 11.02
N TRP A 136 0.19 -6.61 11.89
CA TRP A 136 0.23 -8.01 11.48
C TRP A 136 -1.14 -8.51 10.97
N THR A 137 -2.14 -8.41 11.83
CA THR A 137 -3.46 -8.99 11.60
C THR A 137 -4.18 -8.37 10.40
N LEU A 138 -4.16 -7.03 10.30
CA LEU A 138 -4.86 -6.34 9.21
C LEU A 138 -4.11 -6.44 7.88
N SER A 139 -2.78 -6.61 7.90
CA SER A 139 -2.03 -6.88 6.66
C SER A 139 -2.38 -8.25 6.09
N TYR A 140 -2.48 -9.26 6.93
CA TYR A 140 -2.98 -10.58 6.54
C TYR A 140 -4.38 -10.49 5.95
N LYS A 141 -5.28 -9.81 6.67
CA LYS A 141 -6.67 -9.61 6.25
C LYS A 141 -6.78 -8.81 4.95
N ALA A 142 -5.87 -7.87 4.69
CA ALA A 142 -5.85 -7.11 3.45
C ALA A 142 -5.60 -8.01 2.23
N VAL A 143 -4.62 -8.92 2.31
CA VAL A 143 -4.35 -9.89 1.24
C VAL A 143 -5.54 -10.84 1.05
N GLU A 144 -6.07 -11.42 2.12
CA GLU A 144 -7.25 -12.30 2.04
C GLU A 144 -8.45 -11.58 1.40
N THR A 145 -8.68 -10.33 1.79
CA THR A 145 -9.78 -9.53 1.25
C THR A 145 -9.58 -9.22 -0.23
N ALA A 146 -8.36 -8.83 -0.63
CA ALA A 146 -8.06 -8.56 -2.02
C ALA A 146 -8.34 -9.77 -2.92
N VAL A 147 -7.89 -10.94 -2.50
CA VAL A 147 -8.10 -12.19 -3.24
C VAL A 147 -9.57 -12.61 -3.25
N LYS A 148 -10.21 -12.61 -2.07
CA LYS A 148 -11.60 -13.08 -1.92
C LYS A 148 -12.61 -12.21 -2.66
N LEU A 149 -12.42 -10.89 -2.63
CA LEU A 149 -13.32 -9.94 -3.27
C LEU A 149 -12.87 -9.54 -4.68
N ARG A 150 -11.69 -9.99 -5.12
CA ARG A 150 -11.09 -9.63 -6.42
C ARG A 150 -11.06 -8.11 -6.60
N THR A 151 -10.41 -7.41 -5.67
CA THR A 151 -10.41 -5.95 -5.65
C THR A 151 -9.10 -5.40 -5.09
N PRO A 152 -8.68 -4.20 -5.47
CA PRO A 152 -7.66 -3.48 -4.73
C PRO A 152 -8.09 -3.25 -3.27
N VAL A 153 -7.13 -3.31 -2.36
CA VAL A 153 -7.33 -3.05 -0.93
C VAL A 153 -6.31 -2.03 -0.45
N ILE A 154 -6.73 -1.10 0.38
CA ILE A 154 -5.85 -0.12 1.02
C ILE A 154 -5.56 -0.52 2.46
N LEU A 155 -4.28 -0.50 2.82
CA LEU A 155 -3.81 -0.52 4.20
C LEU A 155 -3.33 0.89 4.55
N LEU A 156 -4.17 1.65 5.24
CA LEU A 156 -3.94 3.06 5.55
C LEU A 156 -3.19 3.19 6.87
N THR A 157 -1.92 3.56 6.80
CA THR A 157 -1.02 3.67 7.96
C THR A 157 -0.66 5.12 8.25
N SER A 158 0.01 5.36 9.38
CA SER A 158 0.63 6.64 9.69
C SER A 158 2.15 6.56 9.65
N LYS A 159 2.78 7.71 9.48
CA LYS A 159 4.24 7.84 9.59
C LYS A 159 4.74 7.30 10.94
N GLU A 160 4.06 7.64 12.02
CA GLU A 160 4.42 7.23 13.38
C GLU A 160 4.40 5.70 13.50
N MET A 161 3.35 5.05 13.02
CA MET A 161 3.23 3.60 13.05
C MET A 161 4.34 2.89 12.30
N VAL A 162 4.64 3.34 11.08
CA VAL A 162 5.60 2.65 10.21
C VAL A 162 7.05 2.91 10.57
N MET A 163 7.35 4.05 11.19
CA MET A 163 8.73 4.47 11.50
C MET A 163 9.12 4.26 12.96
N THR A 164 8.16 4.11 13.88
CA THR A 164 8.46 3.86 15.30
C THR A 164 8.98 2.44 15.49
N SER A 165 10.09 2.31 16.21
CA SER A 165 10.64 1.03 16.61
C SER A 165 10.29 0.74 18.06
N LYS A 166 9.86 -0.49 18.35
CA LYS A 166 9.60 -1.00 19.68
C LYS A 166 10.35 -2.31 19.85
N SER A 167 11.01 -2.48 20.97
CA SER A 167 11.55 -3.79 21.38
C SER A 167 10.45 -4.58 22.10
N PHE A 168 10.40 -5.86 21.85
CA PHE A 168 9.50 -6.80 22.49
C PHE A 168 10.28 -7.68 23.46
#